data_1210fd7c37c2021acb2df946339e5dfe
#
_entry.id   1210fd7c37c2021acb2df946339e5dfe
#
_cell.length_a   1.000
_cell.length_b   1.000
_cell.length_c   1.000
_cell.angle_alpha   90.00
_cell.angle_beta   90.00
_cell.angle_gamma   90.00
#
_symmetry.space_group_name_H-M   'P 1'
#
loop_
_entity.id
_entity.type
_entity.pdbx_description
1 polymer ?
#
loop_
_entity_poly.entity_id
_entity_poly.type
_entity_poly.pdbx_seq_one_letter_code
_entity_poly.pdbx_strand_id
1 'polypeptide(L)'
;TLRKINADEKDKILSRLEQIKSLGYPNYFDDQRFGSVQNPEEFIAERIIKKHYKGALKLYFTTVHPEDKREEKERKRKIEELWGNWQDILPLCRTAAERDIAKILSDGESKMHLTSALNVIPKEELSMYFSAYQSFLWNKTLEKLIRENADETKAIKGKIMDYTFYTKLSLEKAKSLKQMQIPTVSYKIPKSQDEVNKAVQEVLTERGIKPSDFNLKKIRKSFFKSFLRPAVIAPQDLYVSPFKDDDVYPGFVKFKLKFTLPKGSFATMLVKAIEV
;
A
#
# COMPACT_ATOMS: atom_id res chain seq x y z
N THR A 1 -20.04 -12.93 1.44
CA THR A 1 -20.06 -14.29 2.02
C THR A 1 -18.64 -14.75 2.27
N LEU A 2 -18.35 -15.16 3.51
CA LEU A 2 -17.12 -15.86 3.86
C LEU A 2 -17.38 -17.36 3.80
N ARG A 3 -16.44 -18.10 3.23
CA ARG A 3 -16.56 -19.52 2.87
C ARG A 3 -15.36 -20.31 3.38
N LYS A 4 -15.45 -21.63 3.31
CA LYS A 4 -14.36 -22.57 3.66
C LYS A 4 -13.87 -22.37 5.11
N ILE A 5 -14.81 -22.29 6.04
CA ILE A 5 -14.56 -22.08 7.48
C ILE A 5 -14.75 -23.42 8.17
N ASN A 6 -13.81 -23.77 9.04
CA ASN A 6 -13.98 -24.96 9.89
C ASN A 6 -15.10 -24.73 10.92
N ALA A 7 -15.88 -25.76 11.18
CA ALA A 7 -17.04 -25.63 12.07
C ALA A 7 -16.66 -25.30 13.53
N ASP A 8 -15.47 -25.67 13.98
CA ASP A 8 -14.89 -25.38 15.29
C ASP A 8 -14.40 -23.92 15.44
N GLU A 9 -14.23 -23.19 14.34
CA GLU A 9 -13.81 -21.79 14.38
C GLU A 9 -14.98 -20.80 14.60
N LYS A 10 -16.24 -21.28 14.61
CA LYS A 10 -17.44 -20.42 14.69
C LYS A 10 -17.42 -19.48 15.90
N ASP A 11 -17.18 -20.02 17.08
CA ASP A 11 -17.22 -19.25 18.33
C ASP A 11 -16.08 -18.23 18.39
N LYS A 12 -14.90 -18.61 17.91
CA LYS A 12 -13.75 -17.70 17.75
C LYS A 12 -14.09 -16.52 16.82
N ILE A 13 -14.68 -16.81 15.68
CA ILE A 13 -15.08 -15.79 14.69
C ILE A 13 -16.14 -14.84 15.28
N LEU A 14 -17.16 -15.37 15.96
CA LEU A 14 -18.20 -14.55 16.59
C LEU A 14 -17.61 -13.65 17.68
N SER A 15 -16.78 -14.20 18.56
CA SER A 15 -16.09 -13.43 19.60
C SER A 15 -15.22 -12.32 18.98
N ARG A 16 -14.50 -12.62 17.90
CA ARG A 16 -13.67 -11.64 17.20
C ARG A 16 -14.51 -10.54 16.54
N LEU A 17 -15.65 -10.88 15.96
CA LEU A 17 -16.58 -9.90 15.38
C LEU A 17 -17.15 -8.94 16.43
N GLU A 18 -17.52 -9.43 17.62
CA GLU A 18 -17.96 -8.56 18.72
C GLU A 18 -16.81 -7.65 19.23
N GLN A 19 -15.59 -8.17 19.29
CA GLN A 19 -14.42 -7.37 19.60
C GLN A 19 -14.21 -6.25 18.54
N ILE A 20 -14.28 -6.59 17.26
CA ILE A 20 -14.15 -5.62 16.17
C ILE A 20 -15.25 -4.56 16.22
N LYS A 21 -16.48 -4.94 16.55
CA LYS A 21 -17.61 -4.02 16.71
C LYS A 21 -17.36 -3.00 17.83
N SER A 22 -16.81 -3.45 18.95
CA SER A 22 -16.55 -2.59 20.10
C SER A 22 -15.24 -1.80 20.00
N LEU A 23 -14.14 -2.46 19.64
CA LEU A 23 -12.79 -1.86 19.62
C LEU A 23 -12.40 -1.30 18.24
N GLY A 24 -13.07 -1.71 17.17
CA GLY A 24 -12.65 -1.41 15.80
C GLY A 24 -11.52 -2.33 15.31
N TYR A 25 -10.91 -1.98 14.17
CA TYR A 25 -9.76 -2.65 13.61
C TYR A 25 -8.85 -1.64 12.88
N PRO A 26 -7.54 -1.93 12.74
CA PRO A 26 -6.60 -1.05 12.05
C PRO A 26 -7.00 -0.79 10.60
N ASN A 27 -7.04 0.51 10.22
CA ASN A 27 -7.56 0.97 8.93
C ASN A 27 -6.50 0.99 7.84
N TYR A 28 -5.73 -0.09 7.67
CA TYR A 28 -4.69 -0.17 6.65
C TYR A 28 -5.20 0.06 5.23
N PHE A 29 -4.34 0.57 4.37
CA PHE A 29 -4.49 0.42 2.92
C PHE A 29 -4.17 -1.02 2.55
N ASP A 30 -5.06 -1.68 1.82
CA ASP A 30 -4.91 -3.08 1.47
C ASP A 30 -4.02 -3.32 0.24
N ASP A 31 -3.67 -4.58 -0.01
CA ASP A 31 -2.79 -5.05 -1.09
C ASP A 31 -3.18 -4.51 -2.47
N GLN A 32 -4.48 -4.26 -2.71
CA GLN A 32 -4.98 -3.64 -3.93
C GLN A 32 -4.34 -2.26 -4.21
N ARG A 33 -3.93 -1.53 -3.16
CA ARG A 33 -3.24 -0.24 -3.30
C ARG A 33 -1.83 -0.38 -3.85
N PHE A 34 -1.24 -1.55 -3.73
CA PHE A 34 0.13 -1.86 -4.09
C PHE A 34 0.26 -2.68 -5.38
N GLY A 35 -0.76 -2.65 -6.26
CA GLY A 35 -0.74 -3.39 -7.54
C GLY A 35 0.47 -3.08 -8.42
N SER A 36 0.97 -1.86 -8.37
CA SER A 36 2.15 -1.40 -9.13
C SER A 36 3.50 -1.77 -8.50
N VAL A 37 3.52 -2.44 -7.35
CA VAL A 37 4.73 -2.74 -6.57
C VAL A 37 4.83 -4.26 -6.38
N GLN A 38 6.04 -4.81 -6.55
CA GLN A 38 6.28 -6.24 -6.33
C GLN A 38 7.14 -6.52 -5.10
N ASN A 39 7.94 -5.53 -4.69
CA ASN A 39 8.87 -5.65 -3.58
C ASN A 39 8.83 -4.36 -2.73
N PRO A 40 8.81 -4.42 -1.38
CA PRO A 40 8.81 -3.25 -0.51
C PRO A 40 10.03 -2.33 -0.66
N GLU A 41 11.10 -2.81 -1.30
CA GLU A 41 12.30 -2.02 -1.60
C GLU A 41 12.28 -1.39 -3.02
N GLU A 42 11.21 -1.60 -3.80
CA GLU A 42 11.16 -1.26 -5.22
C GLU A 42 10.02 -0.30 -5.57
N PHE A 43 9.84 0.73 -4.76
CA PHE A 43 8.90 1.81 -5.10
C PHE A 43 9.53 2.80 -6.09
N ILE A 44 8.95 2.92 -7.28
CA ILE A 44 9.31 3.95 -8.27
C ILE A 44 9.26 5.34 -7.62
N ALA A 45 8.20 5.63 -6.87
CA ALA A 45 8.02 6.91 -6.18
C ALA A 45 9.13 7.19 -5.17
N GLU A 46 9.58 6.20 -4.40
CA GLU A 46 10.70 6.35 -3.46
C GLU A 46 12.00 6.70 -4.18
N ARG A 47 12.30 6.00 -5.30
CA ARG A 47 13.46 6.32 -6.14
C ARG A 47 13.42 7.76 -6.63
N ILE A 48 12.23 8.23 -7.07
CA ILE A 48 12.03 9.62 -7.51
C ILE A 48 12.25 10.61 -6.36
N ILE A 49 11.66 10.36 -5.18
CA ILE A 49 11.79 11.19 -3.98
C ILE A 49 13.26 11.31 -3.55
N LYS A 50 14.00 10.21 -3.58
CA LYS A 50 15.43 10.15 -3.31
C LYS A 50 16.31 10.67 -4.46
N LYS A 51 15.71 11.21 -5.53
CA LYS A 51 16.40 11.71 -6.73
C LYS A 51 17.21 10.66 -7.50
N HIS A 52 16.89 9.39 -7.27
CA HIS A 52 17.51 8.24 -7.93
C HIS A 52 16.75 7.93 -9.24
N TYR A 53 16.72 8.91 -10.16
CA TYR A 53 15.85 8.92 -11.33
C TYR A 53 16.14 7.78 -12.32
N LYS A 54 17.41 7.42 -12.52
CA LYS A 54 17.79 6.27 -13.35
C LYS A 54 17.22 4.96 -12.81
N GLY A 55 17.30 4.75 -11.49
CA GLY A 55 16.72 3.58 -10.84
C GLY A 55 15.19 3.56 -10.91
N ALA A 56 14.53 4.73 -10.84
CA ALA A 56 13.07 4.84 -11.00
C ALA A 56 12.64 4.43 -12.42
N LEU A 57 13.35 4.92 -13.45
CA LEU A 57 13.11 4.56 -14.86
C LEU A 57 13.41 3.08 -15.11
N LYS A 58 14.46 2.52 -14.48
CA LYS A 58 14.74 1.08 -14.58
C LYS A 58 13.55 0.27 -14.07
N LEU A 59 13.04 0.56 -12.88
CA LEU A 59 11.85 -0.11 -12.33
C LEU A 59 10.63 0.05 -13.26
N TYR A 60 10.44 1.23 -13.84
CA TYR A 60 9.32 1.48 -14.77
C TYR A 60 9.34 0.52 -15.97
N PHE A 61 10.51 0.23 -16.54
CA PHE A 61 10.66 -0.64 -17.69
C PHE A 61 10.72 -2.13 -17.35
N THR A 62 11.27 -2.50 -16.18
CA THR A 62 11.69 -3.88 -15.90
C THR A 62 10.88 -4.58 -14.83
N THR A 63 10.00 -3.90 -14.07
CA THR A 63 9.20 -4.54 -13.03
C THR A 63 8.25 -5.58 -13.64
N VAL A 64 8.51 -6.86 -13.31
CA VAL A 64 7.69 -8.00 -13.75
C VAL A 64 6.55 -8.21 -12.76
N HIS A 65 5.32 -8.26 -13.25
CA HIS A 65 4.13 -8.57 -12.44
C HIS A 65 3.76 -10.07 -12.58
N PRO A 66 3.20 -10.70 -11.53
CA PRO A 66 2.77 -12.11 -11.60
C PRO A 66 1.80 -12.37 -12.75
N GLU A 67 0.88 -11.44 -12.98
CA GLU A 67 -0.16 -11.46 -14.02
C GLU A 67 0.34 -11.15 -15.43
N ASP A 68 1.59 -10.69 -15.59
CA ASP A 68 2.17 -10.46 -16.91
C ASP A 68 2.21 -11.77 -17.71
N LYS A 69 1.81 -11.72 -18.98
CA LYS A 69 1.98 -12.84 -19.90
C LYS A 69 3.44 -13.18 -20.08
N ARG A 70 3.74 -14.42 -20.45
CA ARG A 70 5.11 -14.91 -20.65
C ARG A 70 5.96 -14.00 -21.56
N GLU A 71 5.40 -13.60 -22.69
CA GLU A 71 6.07 -12.68 -23.62
C GLU A 71 6.44 -11.32 -22.99
N GLU A 72 5.57 -10.80 -22.11
CA GLU A 72 5.82 -9.55 -21.40
C GLU A 72 6.93 -9.72 -20.36
N LYS A 73 6.94 -10.84 -19.65
CA LYS A 73 8.01 -11.17 -18.70
C LYS A 73 9.36 -11.30 -19.40
N GLU A 74 9.39 -11.98 -20.55
CA GLU A 74 10.59 -12.14 -21.38
C GLU A 74 11.07 -10.79 -21.92
N ARG A 75 10.14 -9.95 -22.41
CA ARG A 75 10.45 -8.59 -22.88
C ARG A 75 11.11 -7.75 -21.78
N LYS A 76 10.52 -7.70 -20.61
CA LYS A 76 11.03 -6.92 -19.47
C LYS A 76 12.42 -7.40 -19.03
N ARG A 77 12.66 -8.70 -19.01
CA ARG A 77 14.00 -9.27 -18.73
C ARG A 77 15.02 -8.86 -19.78
N LYS A 78 14.64 -8.94 -21.06
CA LYS A 78 15.51 -8.51 -22.14
C LYS A 78 15.84 -7.01 -22.07
N ILE A 79 14.88 -6.16 -21.70
CA ILE A 79 15.14 -4.73 -21.46
C ILE A 79 16.10 -4.56 -20.28
N GLU A 80 15.99 -5.37 -19.23
CA GLU A 80 16.90 -5.32 -18.09
C GLU A 80 18.34 -5.68 -18.47
N GLU A 81 18.52 -6.70 -19.29
CA GLU A 81 19.84 -7.11 -19.83
C GLU A 81 20.47 -6.03 -20.72
N LEU A 82 19.65 -5.35 -21.52
CA LEU A 82 20.08 -4.29 -22.45
C LEU A 82 20.12 -2.90 -21.80
N TRP A 83 19.89 -2.80 -20.47
CA TRP A 83 19.71 -1.51 -19.81
C TRP A 83 20.87 -0.55 -20.03
N GLY A 84 20.55 0.60 -20.65
CA GLY A 84 21.52 1.61 -21.08
C GLY A 84 21.84 1.57 -22.58
N ASN A 85 21.55 0.48 -23.27
CA ASN A 85 21.62 0.42 -24.72
C ASN A 85 20.24 0.77 -25.33
N TRP A 86 19.95 2.05 -25.40
CA TRP A 86 18.64 2.57 -25.80
C TRP A 86 18.27 2.26 -27.24
N GLN A 87 19.26 2.08 -28.12
CA GLN A 87 19.03 1.68 -29.53
C GLN A 87 18.41 0.29 -29.61
N ASP A 88 18.89 -0.65 -28.80
CA ASP A 88 18.37 -2.01 -28.75
C ASP A 88 17.10 -2.14 -27.90
N ILE A 89 16.88 -1.21 -26.94
CA ILE A 89 15.66 -1.15 -26.14
C ILE A 89 14.49 -0.56 -26.94
N LEU A 90 14.72 0.41 -27.81
CA LEU A 90 13.68 1.13 -28.56
C LEU A 90 12.71 0.21 -29.34
N PRO A 91 13.20 -0.85 -30.03
CA PRO A 91 12.32 -1.82 -30.73
C PRO A 91 11.46 -2.65 -29.77
N LEU A 92 11.86 -2.77 -28.51
CA LEU A 92 11.13 -3.53 -27.47
C LEU A 92 10.04 -2.70 -26.79
N CYS A 93 10.01 -1.38 -27.00
CA CYS A 93 9.04 -0.49 -26.40
C CYS A 93 7.63 -0.70 -26.98
N ARG A 94 6.65 -0.92 -26.12
CA ARG A 94 5.25 -1.16 -26.52
C ARG A 94 4.37 0.09 -26.42
N THR A 95 4.63 0.95 -25.43
CA THR A 95 3.86 2.17 -25.22
C THR A 95 4.52 3.40 -25.86
N ALA A 96 3.75 4.45 -26.11
CA ALA A 96 4.30 5.72 -26.56
C ALA A 96 5.26 6.31 -25.53
N ALA A 97 4.90 6.22 -24.23
CA ALA A 97 5.74 6.71 -23.15
C ALA A 97 7.10 5.98 -23.10
N GLU A 98 7.13 4.64 -23.21
CA GLU A 98 8.39 3.88 -23.27
C GLU A 98 9.26 4.34 -24.45
N ARG A 99 8.68 4.48 -25.65
CA ARG A 99 9.42 4.94 -26.85
C ARG A 99 10.01 6.34 -26.67
N ASP A 100 9.23 7.27 -26.15
CA ASP A 100 9.68 8.65 -25.97
C ASP A 100 10.76 8.74 -24.87
N ILE A 101 10.62 7.97 -23.79
CA ILE A 101 11.66 7.83 -22.76
C ILE A 101 12.96 7.28 -23.37
N ALA A 102 12.87 6.19 -24.12
CA ALA A 102 14.04 5.56 -24.75
C ALA A 102 14.76 6.54 -25.70
N LYS A 103 14.03 7.33 -26.52
CA LYS A 103 14.59 8.37 -27.37
C LYS A 103 15.32 9.44 -26.56
N ILE A 104 14.68 10.00 -25.53
CA ILE A 104 15.31 11.02 -24.65
C ILE A 104 16.61 10.49 -24.05
N LEU A 105 16.62 9.22 -23.64
CA LEU A 105 17.79 8.61 -22.99
C LEU A 105 18.87 8.16 -24.00
N SER A 106 18.50 7.99 -25.27
CA SER A 106 19.48 7.81 -26.37
C SER A 106 20.34 9.05 -26.58
N ASP A 107 19.78 10.24 -26.34
CA ASP A 107 20.51 11.52 -26.45
C ASP A 107 21.41 11.79 -25.24
N GLY A 108 21.23 11.05 -24.15
CA GLY A 108 22.07 11.12 -22.95
C GLY A 108 21.33 10.79 -21.67
N GLU A 109 22.10 10.58 -20.61
CA GLU A 109 21.59 10.23 -19.27
C GLU A 109 21.90 11.30 -18.20
N SER A 110 22.09 12.56 -18.61
CA SER A 110 22.26 13.64 -17.65
C SER A 110 21.00 13.80 -16.77
N LYS A 111 21.15 14.51 -15.66
CA LYS A 111 20.01 14.80 -14.76
C LYS A 111 18.85 15.49 -15.52
N MET A 112 19.14 16.25 -16.55
CA MET A 112 18.13 16.90 -17.39
C MET A 112 17.36 15.85 -18.21
N HIS A 113 18.06 14.95 -18.91
CA HIS A 113 17.44 13.86 -19.67
C HIS A 113 16.57 12.96 -18.77
N LEU A 114 17.10 12.54 -17.62
CA LEU A 114 16.36 11.69 -16.67
C LEU A 114 15.07 12.37 -16.14
N THR A 115 15.11 13.67 -15.84
CA THR A 115 13.91 14.40 -15.41
C THR A 115 12.92 14.61 -16.55
N SER A 116 13.41 14.83 -17.78
CA SER A 116 12.57 14.92 -18.99
C SER A 116 11.87 13.59 -19.26
N ALA A 117 12.60 12.48 -19.19
CA ALA A 117 12.08 11.13 -19.34
C ALA A 117 10.98 10.81 -18.30
N LEU A 118 11.19 11.13 -17.03
CA LEU A 118 10.15 10.95 -16.00
C LEU A 118 8.91 11.80 -16.25
N ASN A 119 9.05 12.99 -16.85
CA ASN A 119 7.92 13.85 -17.20
C ASN A 119 7.11 13.36 -18.41
N VAL A 120 7.61 12.39 -19.18
CA VAL A 120 6.86 11.70 -20.24
C VAL A 120 5.81 10.76 -19.65
N ILE A 121 6.11 10.09 -18.53
CA ILE A 121 5.19 9.16 -17.88
C ILE A 121 3.82 9.85 -17.67
N PRO A 122 2.69 9.19 -18.01
CA PRO A 122 1.35 9.74 -17.83
C PRO A 122 1.10 10.15 -16.37
N LYS A 123 0.36 11.25 -16.18
CA LYS A 123 0.07 11.81 -14.85
C LYS A 123 -0.64 10.81 -13.95
N GLU A 124 -1.58 10.06 -14.50
CA GLU A 124 -2.37 9.05 -13.81
C GLU A 124 -1.48 7.94 -13.27
N GLU A 125 -0.54 7.51 -14.08
CA GLU A 125 0.43 6.46 -13.75
C GLU A 125 1.40 6.92 -12.65
N LEU A 126 1.99 8.10 -12.78
CA LEU A 126 2.81 8.71 -11.73
C LEU A 126 2.03 8.89 -10.43
N SER A 127 0.77 9.33 -10.51
CA SER A 127 -0.09 9.49 -9.33
C SER A 127 -0.36 8.16 -8.64
N MET A 128 -0.48 7.07 -9.39
CA MET A 128 -0.62 5.73 -8.83
C MET A 128 0.63 5.30 -8.04
N TYR A 129 1.83 5.50 -8.60
CA TYR A 129 3.09 5.21 -7.91
C TYR A 129 3.26 6.01 -6.63
N PHE A 130 2.99 7.32 -6.69
CA PHE A 130 3.08 8.19 -5.52
C PHE A 130 2.05 7.82 -4.44
N SER A 131 0.82 7.53 -4.83
CA SER A 131 -0.24 7.09 -3.90
C SER A 131 0.09 5.76 -3.23
N ALA A 132 0.68 4.81 -3.96
CA ALA A 132 1.12 3.53 -3.40
C ALA A 132 2.19 3.76 -2.32
N TYR A 133 3.19 4.59 -2.60
CA TYR A 133 4.26 4.86 -1.63
C TYR A 133 3.76 5.63 -0.39
N GLN A 134 2.91 6.65 -0.58
CA GLN A 134 2.26 7.33 0.55
C GLN A 134 1.45 6.37 1.42
N SER A 135 0.73 5.43 0.79
CA SER A 135 -0.05 4.41 1.50
C SER A 135 0.84 3.43 2.26
N PHE A 136 1.99 3.07 1.70
CA PHE A 136 2.98 2.23 2.38
C PHE A 136 3.55 2.92 3.64
N LEU A 137 4.00 4.18 3.51
CA LEU A 137 4.49 4.95 4.66
C LEU A 137 3.42 5.11 5.75
N TRP A 138 2.17 5.36 5.33
CA TRP A 138 1.04 5.45 6.23
C TRP A 138 0.79 4.12 6.96
N ASN A 139 0.83 3.00 6.24
CA ASN A 139 0.66 1.66 6.82
C ASN A 139 1.79 1.35 7.81
N LYS A 140 3.04 1.70 7.50
CA LYS A 140 4.19 1.52 8.42
C LYS A 140 4.03 2.35 9.69
N THR A 141 3.51 3.58 9.56
CA THR A 141 3.19 4.42 10.73
C THR A 141 2.11 3.78 11.60
N LEU A 142 1.03 3.27 10.97
CA LEU A 142 -0.03 2.58 11.70
C LEU A 142 0.46 1.30 12.39
N GLU A 143 1.27 0.50 11.69
CA GLU A 143 1.88 -0.70 12.27
C GLU A 143 2.63 -0.38 13.56
N LYS A 144 3.46 0.67 13.54
CA LYS A 144 4.23 1.13 14.70
C LYS A 144 3.32 1.52 15.86
N LEU A 145 2.33 2.37 15.60
CA LEU A 145 1.35 2.80 16.60
C LEU A 145 0.56 1.61 17.21
N ILE A 146 0.18 0.62 16.39
CA ILE A 146 -0.49 -0.59 16.89
C ILE A 146 0.44 -1.38 17.81
N ARG A 147 1.70 -1.60 17.43
CA ARG A 147 2.68 -2.32 18.24
C ARG A 147 2.98 -1.62 19.57
N GLU A 148 3.03 -0.29 19.59
CA GLU A 148 3.29 0.50 20.80
C GLU A 148 2.08 0.53 21.76
N ASN A 149 0.87 0.45 21.23
CA ASN A 149 -0.35 0.60 22.02
C ASN A 149 -1.05 -0.72 22.37
N ALA A 150 -0.90 -1.77 21.59
CA ALA A 150 -1.57 -3.05 21.85
C ALA A 150 -0.84 -3.85 22.95
N ASP A 151 -1.62 -4.63 23.73
CA ASP A 151 -1.07 -5.55 24.71
C ASP A 151 -0.58 -6.85 24.05
N GLU A 152 -1.31 -7.31 23.00
CA GLU A 152 -0.91 -8.44 22.17
C GLU A 152 -1.28 -8.17 20.71
N THR A 153 -0.43 -8.62 19.79
CA THR A 153 -0.63 -8.46 18.35
C THR A 153 -0.39 -9.74 17.58
N LYS A 154 -1.04 -9.86 16.43
CA LYS A 154 -0.79 -10.90 15.44
C LYS A 154 -0.65 -10.26 14.06
N ALA A 155 0.28 -10.76 13.25
CA ALA A 155 0.48 -10.31 11.89
C ALA A 155 -0.19 -11.25 10.89
N ILE A 156 -0.78 -10.67 9.85
CA ILE A 156 -1.28 -11.38 8.68
C ILE A 156 -0.44 -10.98 7.49
N LYS A 157 0.04 -11.96 6.76
CA LYS A 157 0.90 -11.76 5.58
C LYS A 157 0.16 -10.96 4.50
N GLY A 158 0.77 -9.90 4.02
CA GLY A 158 0.34 -9.13 2.86
C GLY A 158 1.32 -9.25 1.70
N LYS A 159 0.99 -8.60 0.57
CA LYS A 159 1.82 -8.62 -0.64
C LYS A 159 3.15 -7.88 -0.44
N ILE A 160 3.10 -6.70 0.16
CA ILE A 160 4.24 -5.78 0.29
C ILE A 160 4.70 -5.65 1.74
N MET A 161 3.82 -5.86 2.69
CA MET A 161 4.11 -5.83 4.11
C MET A 161 3.12 -6.69 4.87
N ASP A 162 3.51 -7.13 6.05
CA ASP A 162 2.58 -7.79 6.95
C ASP A 162 1.68 -6.76 7.65
N TYR A 163 0.43 -7.12 7.86
CA TYR A 163 -0.57 -6.31 8.55
C TYR A 163 -0.67 -6.73 10.01
N THR A 164 -0.28 -5.85 10.92
CA THR A 164 -0.32 -6.12 12.37
C THR A 164 -1.69 -5.72 12.94
N PHE A 165 -2.39 -6.66 13.55
CA PHE A 165 -3.65 -6.46 14.26
C PHE A 165 -3.46 -6.69 15.75
N TYR A 166 -4.18 -5.96 16.58
CA TYR A 166 -4.26 -6.28 18.02
C TYR A 166 -5.21 -7.46 18.23
N THR A 167 -4.77 -8.39 19.08
CA THR A 167 -5.59 -9.49 19.61
C THR A 167 -6.08 -9.15 21.01
N LYS A 168 -5.29 -8.36 21.75
CA LYS A 168 -5.66 -7.87 23.07
C LYS A 168 -5.36 -6.37 23.16
N LEU A 169 -6.38 -5.62 23.58
CA LEU A 169 -6.34 -4.17 23.67
C LEU A 169 -7.30 -3.70 24.76
N SER A 170 -6.81 -2.89 25.70
CA SER A 170 -7.67 -2.30 26.71
C SER A 170 -8.63 -1.28 26.11
N LEU A 171 -9.79 -1.05 26.75
CA LEU A 171 -10.78 -0.07 26.29
C LEU A 171 -10.22 1.35 26.22
N GLU A 172 -9.34 1.72 27.14
CA GLU A 172 -8.67 3.03 27.16
C GLU A 172 -7.76 3.21 25.94
N LYS A 173 -6.89 2.24 25.67
CA LYS A 173 -6.00 2.23 24.50
C LYS A 173 -6.80 2.20 23.19
N ALA A 174 -7.89 1.43 23.13
CA ALA A 174 -8.77 1.41 21.97
C ALA A 174 -9.41 2.78 21.71
N LYS A 175 -9.85 3.48 22.77
CA LYS A 175 -10.38 4.84 22.67
C LYS A 175 -9.34 5.82 22.16
N SER A 176 -8.10 5.74 22.65
CA SER A 176 -6.97 6.55 22.16
C SER A 176 -6.71 6.30 20.68
N LEU A 177 -6.52 5.04 20.27
CA LEU A 177 -6.26 4.67 18.86
C LEU A 177 -7.38 5.12 17.91
N LYS A 178 -8.65 5.06 18.33
CA LYS A 178 -9.78 5.54 17.53
C LYS A 178 -9.76 7.05 17.28
N GLN A 179 -9.16 7.83 18.20
CA GLN A 179 -9.03 9.29 18.05
C GLN A 179 -7.81 9.68 17.20
N MET A 180 -6.86 8.77 16.98
CA MET A 180 -5.66 9.06 16.20
C MET A 180 -5.99 9.26 14.73
N GLN A 181 -5.47 10.37 14.21
CA GLN A 181 -5.56 10.73 12.80
C GLN A 181 -4.15 10.74 12.21
N ILE A 182 -3.83 9.79 11.36
CA ILE A 182 -2.51 9.67 10.74
C ILE A 182 -2.50 10.45 9.42
N PRO A 183 -1.57 11.40 9.23
CA PRO A 183 -1.42 12.12 7.97
C PRO A 183 -0.78 11.23 6.89
N THR A 184 -1.24 11.34 5.64
CA THR A 184 -0.44 10.88 4.51
C THR A 184 0.71 11.84 4.28
N VAL A 185 1.91 11.29 4.06
CA VAL A 185 3.14 12.09 3.97
C VAL A 185 3.19 12.91 2.69
N SER A 186 3.59 14.19 2.83
CA SER A 186 3.84 15.11 1.71
C SER A 186 4.90 16.14 2.13
N TYR A 187 5.19 17.09 1.26
CA TYR A 187 6.07 18.23 1.61
C TYR A 187 5.58 19.02 2.84
N LYS A 188 4.27 19.18 2.98
CA LYS A 188 3.63 19.77 4.17
C LYS A 188 2.76 18.72 4.84
N ILE A 189 3.25 18.17 5.94
CA ILE A 189 2.52 17.18 6.73
C ILE A 189 1.58 17.92 7.67
N PRO A 190 0.25 17.66 7.67
CA PRO A 190 -0.67 18.20 8.66
C PRO A 190 -0.24 17.78 10.07
N LYS A 191 -0.39 18.70 11.02
CA LYS A 191 -0.16 18.38 12.44
C LYS A 191 -1.19 17.35 12.91
N SER A 192 -0.73 16.43 13.74
CA SER A 192 -1.51 15.43 14.44
C SER A 192 -1.07 15.35 15.89
N GLN A 193 -1.49 14.34 16.64
CA GLN A 193 -1.03 14.08 18.00
C GLN A 193 0.50 13.83 18.02
N ASP A 194 1.16 14.17 19.11
CA ASP A 194 2.63 14.07 19.22
C ASP A 194 3.13 12.65 18.99
N GLU A 195 2.45 11.65 19.52
CA GLU A 195 2.72 10.23 19.29
C GLU A 195 2.69 9.87 17.80
N VAL A 196 1.65 10.32 17.08
CA VAL A 196 1.52 10.11 15.63
C VAL A 196 2.63 10.83 14.87
N ASN A 197 2.93 12.08 15.23
CA ASN A 197 3.99 12.86 14.59
C ASN A 197 5.37 12.19 14.78
N LYS A 198 5.62 11.66 15.98
CA LYS A 198 6.83 10.88 16.29
C LYS A 198 6.92 9.62 15.42
N ALA A 199 5.86 8.81 15.37
CA ALA A 199 5.82 7.59 14.57
C ALA A 199 6.04 7.87 13.06
N VAL A 200 5.45 8.96 12.52
CA VAL A 200 5.68 9.40 11.14
C VAL A 200 7.16 9.74 10.92
N GLN A 201 7.80 10.50 11.82
CA GLN A 201 9.20 10.88 11.69
C GLN A 201 10.14 9.68 11.76
N GLU A 202 9.86 8.71 12.63
CA GLU A 202 10.63 7.48 12.72
C GLU A 202 10.54 6.66 11.43
N VAL A 203 9.35 6.47 10.86
CA VAL A 203 9.17 5.79 9.57
C VAL A 203 9.92 6.49 8.44
N LEU A 204 9.87 7.82 8.39
CA LEU A 204 10.62 8.59 7.40
C LEU A 204 12.14 8.43 7.57
N THR A 205 12.62 8.44 8.82
CA THR A 205 14.03 8.26 9.16
C THR A 205 14.52 6.86 8.79
N GLU A 206 13.74 5.81 9.09
CA GLU A 206 14.02 4.42 8.70
C GLU A 206 14.15 4.26 7.17
N ARG A 207 13.37 5.02 6.41
CA ARG A 207 13.45 5.05 4.93
C ARG A 207 14.51 6.03 4.40
N GLY A 208 15.19 6.78 5.25
CA GLY A 208 16.20 7.78 4.84
C GLY A 208 15.64 8.92 4.01
N ILE A 209 14.42 9.38 4.31
CA ILE A 209 13.72 10.47 3.61
C ILE A 209 13.25 11.54 4.58
N LYS A 210 13.06 12.75 4.07
CA LYS A 210 12.57 13.93 4.82
C LYS A 210 11.32 14.49 4.13
N PRO A 211 10.44 15.20 4.85
CA PRO A 211 9.29 15.87 4.21
C PRO A 211 9.68 16.78 3.04
N SER A 212 10.84 17.46 3.15
CA SER A 212 11.36 18.31 2.07
C SER A 212 11.64 17.58 0.75
N ASP A 213 11.89 16.26 0.80
CA ASP A 213 12.21 15.46 -0.39
C ASP A 213 10.98 15.23 -1.29
N PHE A 214 9.77 15.37 -0.71
CA PHE A 214 8.51 15.33 -1.45
C PHE A 214 8.27 16.58 -2.31
N ASN A 215 9.14 17.61 -2.23
CA ASN A 215 9.08 18.79 -3.08
C ASN A 215 9.78 18.54 -4.43
N LEU A 216 9.08 17.88 -5.35
CA LEU A 216 9.60 17.43 -6.63
C LEU A 216 9.41 18.51 -7.73
N LYS A 217 9.97 19.72 -7.55
CA LYS A 217 9.79 20.86 -8.49
C LYS A 217 10.07 20.53 -9.95
N LYS A 218 10.98 19.59 -10.24
CA LYS A 218 11.37 19.20 -11.60
C LYS A 218 10.46 18.13 -12.23
N ILE A 219 9.68 17.43 -11.43
CA ILE A 219 8.70 16.44 -11.90
C ILE A 219 7.33 17.11 -11.92
N ARG A 220 6.99 17.72 -13.05
CA ARG A 220 5.83 18.63 -13.21
C ARG A 220 4.48 17.99 -12.89
N LYS A 221 4.37 16.68 -13.07
CA LYS A 221 3.14 15.92 -12.84
C LYS A 221 3.08 15.29 -11.43
N SER A 222 4.11 15.53 -10.58
CA SER A 222 4.11 15.01 -9.21
C SER A 222 3.13 15.80 -8.35
N PHE A 223 2.25 15.08 -7.69
CA PHE A 223 1.32 15.68 -6.75
C PHE A 223 1.12 14.75 -5.56
N PHE A 224 1.47 15.25 -4.38
CA PHE A 224 1.25 14.58 -3.11
C PHE A 224 0.16 15.31 -2.34
N LYS A 225 -1.05 14.78 -2.37
CA LYS A 225 -2.12 15.28 -1.51
C LYS A 225 -1.92 14.69 -0.12
N SER A 226 -1.82 15.54 0.89
CA SER A 226 -1.86 15.11 2.28
C SER A 226 -3.25 15.28 2.85
N PHE A 227 -3.69 14.27 3.60
CA PHE A 227 -4.95 14.27 4.34
C PHE A 227 -4.80 13.42 5.59
N LEU A 228 -5.62 13.70 6.58
CA LEU A 228 -5.72 12.92 7.80
C LEU A 228 -6.63 11.71 7.58
N ARG A 229 -6.23 10.55 8.08
CA ARG A 229 -6.99 9.31 8.00
C ARG A 229 -7.03 8.64 9.37
N PRO A 230 -8.20 8.18 9.84
CA PRO A 230 -8.31 7.52 11.15
C PRO A 230 -7.48 6.24 11.19
N ALA A 231 -6.73 6.05 12.28
CA ALA A 231 -5.90 4.86 12.52
C ALA A 231 -6.75 3.59 12.67
N VAL A 232 -7.87 3.69 13.37
CA VAL A 232 -8.79 2.59 13.66
C VAL A 232 -10.19 2.98 13.24
N ILE A 233 -10.93 2.04 12.67
CA ILE A 233 -12.34 2.17 12.30
C ILE A 233 -13.15 0.99 12.83
N ALA A 234 -14.43 1.20 13.02
CA ALA A 234 -15.39 0.14 13.31
C ALA A 234 -16.45 0.06 12.20
N PRO A 235 -16.88 -1.16 11.82
CA PRO A 235 -18.00 -1.32 10.89
C PRO A 235 -19.30 -0.83 11.54
N GLN A 236 -20.13 -0.15 10.76
CA GLN A 236 -21.49 0.24 11.14
C GLN A 236 -22.49 -0.79 10.60
N ASP A 237 -23.60 -0.94 11.28
CA ASP A 237 -24.70 -1.86 10.89
C ASP A 237 -24.22 -3.29 10.63
N LEU A 238 -23.25 -3.74 11.43
CA LEU A 238 -22.67 -5.08 11.28
C LEU A 238 -23.72 -6.15 11.61
N TYR A 239 -24.15 -6.86 10.57
CA TYR A 239 -25.01 -8.03 10.66
C TYR A 239 -24.23 -9.29 10.26
N VAL A 240 -24.39 -10.33 11.06
CA VAL A 240 -23.80 -11.66 10.85
C VAL A 240 -24.93 -12.67 10.66
N SER A 241 -25.00 -13.32 9.51
CA SER A 241 -26.01 -14.37 9.30
C SER A 241 -25.67 -15.64 10.11
N PRO A 242 -26.64 -16.51 10.38
CA PRO A 242 -26.33 -17.85 10.87
C PRO A 242 -25.33 -18.57 9.97
N PHE A 243 -24.47 -19.40 10.57
CA PHE A 243 -23.59 -20.31 9.83
C PHE A 243 -24.42 -21.40 9.17
N LYS A 244 -24.06 -21.75 7.93
CA LYS A 244 -24.69 -22.81 7.15
C LYS A 244 -23.58 -23.64 6.49
N ASP A 245 -23.93 -24.87 6.08
CA ASP A 245 -23.02 -25.68 5.29
C ASP A 245 -22.60 -24.94 4.01
N ASP A 246 -21.34 -25.08 3.63
CA ASP A 246 -20.81 -24.43 2.45
C ASP A 246 -21.20 -25.25 1.20
N ASP A 247 -21.94 -24.62 0.29
CA ASP A 247 -22.39 -25.23 -0.97
C ASP A 247 -21.28 -25.36 -2.03
N VAL A 248 -20.12 -24.78 -1.79
CA VAL A 248 -18.96 -24.84 -2.69
C VAL A 248 -17.84 -25.72 -2.13
N TYR A 249 -17.69 -25.75 -0.81
CA TYR A 249 -16.64 -26.49 -0.11
C TYR A 249 -17.27 -27.50 0.87
N PRO A 250 -17.52 -28.75 0.47
CA PRO A 250 -18.11 -29.78 1.33
C PRO A 250 -17.27 -29.98 2.62
N GLY A 251 -17.94 -30.13 3.77
CA GLY A 251 -17.30 -30.28 5.07
C GLY A 251 -16.93 -28.99 5.78
N PHE A 252 -17.10 -27.85 5.11
CA PHE A 252 -16.92 -26.51 5.67
C PHE A 252 -18.25 -25.80 5.89
N VAL A 253 -18.21 -24.67 6.60
CA VAL A 253 -19.35 -23.78 6.77
C VAL A 253 -19.07 -22.41 6.13
N LYS A 254 -20.15 -21.67 5.88
CA LYS A 254 -20.16 -20.29 5.39
C LYS A 254 -21.09 -19.42 6.21
N PHE A 255 -20.85 -18.12 6.19
CA PHE A 255 -21.80 -17.12 6.69
C PHE A 255 -21.70 -15.83 5.87
N LYS A 256 -22.71 -14.96 6.01
CA LYS A 256 -22.75 -13.67 5.34
C LYS A 256 -22.52 -12.55 6.35
N LEU A 257 -21.72 -11.56 5.93
CA LEU A 257 -21.57 -10.28 6.60
C LEU A 257 -22.26 -9.18 5.79
N LYS A 258 -22.99 -8.32 6.48
CA LYS A 258 -23.49 -7.05 5.93
C LYS A 258 -23.04 -5.95 6.86
N PHE A 259 -22.44 -4.89 6.34
CA PHE A 259 -21.88 -3.79 7.12
C PHE A 259 -21.69 -2.56 6.25
N THR A 260 -21.55 -1.40 6.89
CA THR A 260 -21.17 -0.13 6.26
C THR A 260 -19.79 0.28 6.77
N LEU A 261 -18.93 0.77 5.87
CA LEU A 261 -17.60 1.31 6.21
C LEU A 261 -17.49 2.77 5.80
N PRO A 262 -16.70 3.57 6.52
CA PRO A 262 -16.35 4.92 6.10
C PRO A 262 -15.66 4.91 4.72
N LYS A 263 -15.88 5.97 3.94
CA LYS A 263 -15.23 6.13 2.63
C LYS A 263 -13.71 6.02 2.75
N GLY A 264 -13.10 5.26 1.84
CA GLY A 264 -11.66 5.05 1.81
C GLY A 264 -11.16 3.88 2.66
N SER A 265 -12.07 3.15 3.34
CA SER A 265 -11.74 1.92 4.07
C SER A 265 -11.89 0.68 3.17
N PHE A 266 -11.23 -0.41 3.56
CA PHE A 266 -11.18 -1.64 2.78
C PHE A 266 -11.91 -2.77 3.51
N ALA A 267 -12.93 -3.35 2.87
CA ALA A 267 -13.68 -4.48 3.41
C ALA A 267 -12.78 -5.74 3.62
N THR A 268 -11.79 -5.90 2.77
CA THR A 268 -10.79 -6.95 2.87
C THR A 268 -9.96 -6.86 4.15
N MET A 269 -9.73 -5.65 4.67
CA MET A 269 -9.05 -5.46 5.95
C MET A 269 -9.91 -5.89 7.15
N LEU A 270 -11.25 -5.74 7.06
CA LEU A 270 -12.18 -6.31 8.05
C LEU A 270 -12.09 -7.85 8.02
N VAL A 271 -12.05 -8.46 6.82
CA VAL A 271 -11.91 -9.92 6.71
C VAL A 271 -10.59 -10.40 7.33
N LYS A 272 -9.47 -9.76 6.99
CA LYS A 272 -8.17 -10.05 7.62
C LYS A 272 -8.21 -9.88 9.15
N ALA A 273 -8.93 -8.88 9.66
CA ALA A 273 -9.08 -8.68 11.11
C ALA A 273 -9.87 -9.79 11.80
N ILE A 274 -10.74 -10.50 11.09
CA ILE A 274 -11.49 -11.65 11.62
C ILE A 274 -10.59 -12.90 11.73
N GLU A 275 -9.61 -13.05 10.83
CA GLU A 275 -8.69 -14.21 10.79
C GLU A 275 -7.64 -14.21 11.91
N VAL A 276 -7.57 -13.15 12.67
CA VAL A 276 -6.65 -12.96 13.80
C VAL A 276 -7.23 -13.54 15.07
#